data_12c14fbc1b7d04e0ef09a35a01b7f185
#
_entry.id   12c14fbc1b7d04e0ef09a35a01b7f185
#
_cell.length_a   1.000
_cell.length_b   1.000
_cell.length_c   1.000
_cell.angle_alpha   90.00
_cell.angle_beta   90.00
_cell.angle_gamma   90.00
#
_symmetry.space_group_name_H-M   'P 1'
#
loop_
_entity.id
_entity.type
_entity.pdbx_description
1 polymer ?
#
loop_
_entity_poly.entity_id
_entity_poly.type
_entity_poly.pdbx_seq_one_letter_code
_entity_poly.pdbx_strand_id
1 'polypeptide(L)'
;MFNTTSFVGIDFGSGPNHHLLYFKRGNDHEAWLSIEGPWHVHTADAVFDEALQLQRLIDLRRERVHQVRLGDGHPHLELTFESGHTLFVNGFHEQYESWQAGDARPLGGDQYLLVAMPQGELAVFVEEEA
;
A
#
# COMPACT_ATOMS: atom_id res chain seq x y z
N MET A 1 6.68 -8.18 1.84
CA MET A 1 7.01 -6.73 1.80
C MET A 1 6.36 -5.97 2.95
N PHE A 2 5.03 -5.90 3.02
CA PHE A 2 4.35 -5.13 4.08
C PHE A 2 4.04 -5.92 5.35
N ASN A 3 3.99 -7.24 5.27
CA ASN A 3 3.58 -8.07 6.39
C ASN A 3 4.46 -7.84 7.62
N THR A 4 3.86 -7.65 8.77
CA THR A 4 4.50 -7.31 10.06
C THR A 4 5.20 -5.96 10.10
N THR A 5 5.09 -5.11 9.06
CA THR A 5 5.60 -3.74 9.12
C THR A 5 4.61 -2.83 9.83
N SER A 6 5.13 -1.74 10.41
CA SER A 6 4.30 -0.67 10.97
C SER A 6 4.18 0.47 9.98
N PHE A 7 2.98 0.99 9.83
CA PHE A 7 2.72 2.16 9.01
C PHE A 7 3.21 3.41 9.74
N VAL A 8 4.18 4.12 9.18
CA VAL A 8 4.89 5.18 9.91
C VAL A 8 4.76 6.58 9.32
N GLY A 9 4.41 6.72 8.06
CA GLY A 9 4.33 8.06 7.47
C GLY A 9 3.54 8.12 6.18
N ILE A 10 3.10 9.34 5.83
CA ILE A 10 2.34 9.64 4.62
C ILE A 10 2.91 10.92 4.01
N ASP A 11 3.15 10.90 2.68
CA ASP A 11 3.34 12.11 1.89
C ASP A 11 2.16 12.25 0.93
N PHE A 12 1.52 13.40 0.95
CA PHE A 12 0.39 13.69 0.05
C PHE A 12 0.89 14.25 -1.26
N GLY A 13 0.48 13.62 -2.37
CA GLY A 13 0.81 14.08 -3.70
C GLY A 13 -0.12 15.18 -4.20
N SER A 14 0.02 15.53 -5.48
CA SER A 14 -0.70 16.64 -6.10
C SER A 14 -2.14 16.33 -6.46
N GLY A 15 -2.55 15.08 -6.47
CA GLY A 15 -3.92 14.67 -6.79
C GLY A 15 -4.68 14.18 -5.55
N PRO A 16 -6.01 14.06 -5.62
CA PRO A 16 -6.82 13.66 -4.48
C PRO A 16 -6.59 12.21 -4.03
N ASN A 17 -6.09 11.37 -4.92
CA ASN A 17 -5.82 9.95 -4.62
C ASN A 17 -4.33 9.62 -4.62
N HIS A 18 -3.48 10.62 -4.79
CA HIS A 18 -2.04 10.39 -4.93
C HIS A 18 -1.36 10.53 -3.57
N HIS A 19 -1.06 9.39 -2.95
CA HIS A 19 -0.44 9.34 -1.62
C HIS A 19 0.72 8.36 -1.62
N LEU A 20 1.77 8.70 -0.89
CA LEU A 20 2.92 7.83 -0.68
C LEU A 20 2.96 7.44 0.79
N LEU A 21 2.85 6.14 1.06
CA LEU A 21 2.83 5.58 2.40
C LEU A 21 4.15 4.88 2.70
N TYR A 22 4.63 5.02 3.93
CA TYR A 22 5.89 4.42 4.39
C TYR A 22 5.64 3.42 5.50
N PHE A 23 6.35 2.29 5.42
CA PHE A 23 6.22 1.17 6.37
C PHE A 23 7.61 0.75 6.82
N LYS A 24 7.74 0.39 8.10
CA LYS A 24 9.02 -0.07 8.66
C LYS A 24 8.85 -1.33 9.48
N ARG A 25 9.86 -2.20 9.42
CA ARG A 25 10.01 -3.34 10.32
C ARG A 25 11.43 -3.33 10.87
N GLY A 26 11.56 -2.95 12.15
CA GLY A 26 12.87 -2.73 12.75
C GLY A 26 13.63 -1.59 12.07
N ASN A 27 14.96 -1.68 12.07
CA ASN A 27 15.82 -0.69 11.42
C ASN A 27 16.32 -1.12 10.05
N ASP A 28 16.04 -2.36 9.64
CA ASP A 28 16.65 -3.00 8.48
C ASP A 28 15.73 -3.10 7.27
N HIS A 29 14.45 -2.86 7.47
CA HIS A 29 13.47 -3.00 6.40
C HIS A 29 12.54 -1.81 6.34
N GLU A 30 12.51 -1.18 5.18
CA GLU A 30 11.59 -0.10 4.87
C GLU A 30 10.88 -0.43 3.58
N ALA A 31 9.55 -0.29 3.58
CA ALA A 31 8.72 -0.48 2.40
C ALA A 31 7.91 0.78 2.15
N TRP A 32 7.52 0.98 0.91
CA TRP A 32 6.68 2.12 0.53
C TRP A 32 5.56 1.66 -0.42
N LEU A 33 4.47 2.40 -0.39
CA LEU A 33 3.32 2.18 -1.27
C LEU A 33 2.90 3.53 -1.85
N SER A 34 3.00 3.66 -3.17
CA SER A 34 2.50 4.82 -3.89
C SER A 34 1.10 4.48 -4.42
N ILE A 35 0.10 5.20 -3.95
CA ILE A 35 -1.29 5.04 -4.38
C ILE A 35 -1.56 6.11 -5.44
N GLU A 36 -2.01 5.69 -6.62
CA GLU A 36 -2.27 6.59 -7.74
C GLU A 36 -3.72 6.56 -8.20
N GLY A 37 -4.52 5.67 -7.63
CA GLY A 37 -5.94 5.51 -7.95
C GLY A 37 -6.82 5.46 -6.70
N PRO A 38 -8.09 5.08 -6.88
CA PRO A 38 -9.03 5.01 -5.77
C PRO A 38 -8.60 4.07 -4.65
N TRP A 39 -8.87 4.48 -3.44
CA TRP A 39 -8.61 3.69 -2.24
C TRP A 39 -9.66 3.99 -1.18
N HIS A 40 -9.81 3.10 -0.20
CA HIS A 40 -10.64 3.38 0.96
C HIS A 40 -10.21 2.55 2.16
N VAL A 41 -10.61 2.99 3.35
CA VAL A 41 -10.38 2.27 4.60
C VAL A 41 -11.70 1.71 5.09
N HIS A 42 -11.75 0.38 5.24
CA HIS A 42 -12.87 -0.30 5.87
C HIS A 42 -12.64 -0.43 7.36
N THR A 43 -13.66 -0.09 8.13
CA THR A 43 -13.71 -0.37 9.55
C THR A 43 -14.79 -1.43 9.78
N ALA A 44 -14.56 -2.34 10.75
CA ALA A 44 -15.43 -3.50 10.95
C ALA A 44 -16.91 -3.12 11.24
N ASP A 45 -17.14 -1.97 11.87
CA ASP A 45 -18.44 -1.58 12.39
C ASP A 45 -19.04 -0.34 11.72
N ALA A 46 -18.35 0.23 10.73
CA ALA A 46 -18.75 1.52 10.19
C ALA A 46 -19.22 1.40 8.74
N VAL A 47 -20.30 2.09 8.43
CA VAL A 47 -20.73 2.33 7.06
C VAL A 47 -19.68 3.18 6.36
N PHE A 48 -19.45 2.92 5.08
CA PHE A 48 -18.55 3.72 4.27
C PHE A 48 -18.95 5.19 4.30
N ASP A 49 -17.99 6.07 4.62
CA ASP A 49 -18.18 7.51 4.62
C ASP A 49 -16.97 8.14 3.91
N GLU A 50 -17.20 8.69 2.74
CA GLU A 50 -16.16 9.28 1.92
C GLU A 50 -15.47 10.44 2.63
N ALA A 51 -16.20 11.24 3.38
CA ALA A 51 -15.64 12.40 4.08
C ALA A 51 -14.65 12.02 5.19
N LEU A 52 -14.75 10.81 5.72
CA LEU A 52 -13.88 10.33 6.81
C LEU A 52 -12.71 9.49 6.34
N GLN A 53 -12.58 9.22 5.04
CA GLN A 53 -11.56 8.28 4.55
C GLN A 53 -10.13 8.75 4.83
N LEU A 54 -9.85 10.02 4.61
CA LEU A 54 -8.52 10.55 4.85
C LEU A 54 -8.15 10.49 6.34
N GLN A 55 -9.08 10.84 7.21
CA GLN A 55 -8.86 10.73 8.65
C GLN A 55 -8.62 9.28 9.09
N ARG A 56 -9.37 8.34 8.53
CA ARG A 56 -9.19 6.92 8.82
C ARG A 56 -7.81 6.44 8.38
N LEU A 57 -7.33 6.89 7.22
CA LEU A 57 -5.99 6.56 6.75
C LEU A 57 -4.93 7.11 7.72
N ILE A 58 -5.06 8.37 8.12
CA ILE A 58 -4.14 8.99 9.07
C ILE A 58 -4.14 8.25 10.41
N ASP A 59 -5.30 7.83 10.88
CA ASP A 59 -5.44 7.11 12.14
C ASP A 59 -4.76 5.72 12.13
N LEU A 60 -4.50 5.15 10.95
CA LEU A 60 -3.78 3.89 10.83
C LEU A 60 -2.27 4.02 11.10
N ARG A 61 -1.73 5.23 11.16
CA ARG A 61 -0.30 5.40 11.46
C ARG A 61 0.04 4.80 12.81
N ARG A 62 1.17 4.11 12.85
CA ARG A 62 1.70 3.34 13.99
C ARG A 62 1.07 1.96 14.15
N GLU A 63 0.03 1.63 13.40
CA GLU A 63 -0.50 0.29 13.43
C GLU A 63 0.36 -0.65 12.60
N ARG A 64 0.42 -1.90 13.03
CA ARG A 64 1.14 -2.94 12.31
C ARG A 64 0.24 -3.64 11.32
N VAL A 65 0.80 -3.93 10.15
CA VAL A 65 0.12 -4.73 9.13
C VAL A 65 0.08 -6.18 9.59
N HIS A 66 -1.11 -6.74 9.66
CA HIS A 66 -1.37 -8.11 10.11
C HIS A 66 -1.49 -9.07 8.93
N GLN A 67 -2.09 -8.64 7.81
CA GLN A 67 -2.32 -9.47 6.64
C GLN A 67 -2.25 -8.64 5.37
N VAL A 68 -1.71 -9.24 4.32
CA VAL A 68 -1.65 -8.65 2.97
C VAL A 68 -2.35 -9.59 2.00
N ARG A 69 -3.23 -9.05 1.17
CA ARG A 69 -3.90 -9.82 0.11
C ARG A 69 -3.86 -9.08 -1.20
N LEU A 70 -3.70 -9.84 -2.29
CA LEU A 70 -3.90 -9.36 -3.65
C LEU A 70 -5.17 -9.99 -4.21
N GLY A 71 -5.93 -9.22 -4.98
CA GLY A 71 -7.13 -9.72 -5.63
C GLY A 71 -6.82 -10.78 -6.70
N ASP A 72 -7.78 -11.66 -6.96
CA ASP A 72 -7.59 -12.77 -7.91
C ASP A 72 -7.64 -12.33 -9.38
N GLY A 73 -8.58 -11.47 -9.73
CA GLY A 73 -8.76 -11.02 -11.12
C GLY A 73 -7.87 -9.83 -11.48
N HIS A 74 -7.75 -8.89 -10.57
CA HIS A 74 -6.93 -7.69 -10.70
C HIS A 74 -6.10 -7.52 -9.44
N PRO A 75 -4.94 -6.85 -9.51
CA PRO A 75 -4.07 -6.70 -8.35
C PRO A 75 -4.58 -5.61 -7.39
N HIS A 76 -5.83 -5.75 -6.91
CA HIS A 76 -6.31 -4.96 -5.80
C HIS A 76 -5.51 -5.32 -4.57
N LEU A 77 -5.03 -4.32 -3.84
CA LEU A 77 -4.19 -4.55 -2.67
C LEU A 77 -5.02 -4.30 -1.41
N GLU A 78 -5.01 -5.26 -0.50
CA GLU A 78 -5.64 -5.13 0.80
C GLU A 78 -4.60 -5.31 1.90
N LEU A 79 -4.48 -4.28 2.76
CA LEU A 79 -3.65 -4.34 3.95
C LEU A 79 -4.56 -4.31 5.17
N THR A 80 -4.58 -5.41 5.93
CA THR A 80 -5.34 -5.49 7.17
C THR A 80 -4.40 -5.24 8.35
N PHE A 81 -4.78 -4.30 9.21
CA PHE A 81 -3.99 -3.89 10.36
C PHE A 81 -4.43 -4.63 11.62
N GLU A 82 -3.65 -4.54 12.68
CA GLU A 82 -3.94 -5.23 13.95
C GLU A 82 -5.29 -4.83 14.55
N SER A 83 -5.74 -3.60 14.31
CA SER A 83 -7.06 -3.13 14.74
C SER A 83 -8.23 -3.83 14.04
N GLY A 84 -7.97 -4.53 12.94
CA GLY A 84 -9.00 -5.11 12.08
C GLY A 84 -9.43 -4.20 10.94
N HIS A 85 -8.96 -2.96 10.90
CA HIS A 85 -9.22 -2.05 9.77
C HIS A 85 -8.44 -2.50 8.56
N THR A 86 -9.03 -2.35 7.37
CA THR A 86 -8.41 -2.74 6.11
C THR A 86 -8.28 -1.54 5.18
N LEU A 87 -7.07 -1.30 4.68
CA LEU A 87 -6.84 -0.38 3.58
C LEU A 87 -6.99 -1.15 2.27
N PHE A 88 -7.94 -0.75 1.46
CA PHE A 88 -8.15 -1.29 0.12
C PHE A 88 -7.63 -0.28 -0.90
N VAL A 89 -6.78 -0.75 -1.82
CA VAL A 89 -6.23 0.04 -2.91
C VAL A 89 -6.65 -0.59 -4.23
N ASN A 90 -7.37 0.15 -5.04
CA ASN A 90 -7.83 -0.34 -6.35
C ASN A 90 -6.62 -0.66 -7.24
N GLY A 91 -6.65 -1.83 -7.88
CA GLY A 91 -5.59 -2.31 -8.75
C GLY A 91 -5.95 -2.33 -10.23
N PHE A 92 -7.04 -1.68 -10.62
CA PHE A 92 -7.46 -1.67 -12.02
C PHE A 92 -7.67 -0.25 -12.55
N HIS A 93 -7.04 0.06 -13.66
CA HIS A 93 -7.31 1.21 -14.49
C HIS A 93 -6.97 0.87 -15.94
N GLU A 94 -7.75 1.36 -16.88
CA GLU A 94 -7.55 1.03 -18.29
C GLU A 94 -6.29 1.65 -18.88
N GLN A 95 -5.90 2.83 -18.42
CA GLN A 95 -4.86 3.65 -19.03
C GLN A 95 -3.66 3.94 -18.15
N TYR A 96 -3.82 3.88 -16.82
CA TYR A 96 -2.80 4.30 -15.89
C TYR A 96 -2.47 3.20 -14.87
N GLU A 97 -1.28 3.28 -14.30
CA GLU A 97 -0.90 2.47 -13.15
C GLU A 97 -1.76 2.85 -11.95
N SER A 98 -2.17 1.86 -11.16
CA SER A 98 -3.05 2.06 -10.01
C SER A 98 -2.30 2.25 -8.72
N TRP A 99 -1.22 1.49 -8.52
CA TRP A 99 -0.33 1.61 -7.38
C TRP A 99 1.03 1.01 -7.71
N GLN A 100 2.03 1.44 -6.93
CA GLN A 100 3.37 0.88 -6.94
C GLN A 100 3.81 0.63 -5.51
N ALA A 101 4.56 -0.43 -5.30
CA ALA A 101 5.10 -0.77 -4.00
C ALA A 101 6.54 -1.24 -4.13
N GLY A 102 7.38 -0.88 -3.18
CA GLY A 102 8.75 -1.28 -3.19
C GLY A 102 9.31 -1.42 -1.80
N ASP A 103 10.49 -2.03 -1.70
CA ASP A 103 11.21 -2.07 -0.46
C ASP A 103 12.61 -1.47 -0.65
N ALA A 104 13.09 -0.81 0.41
CA ALA A 104 14.43 -0.25 0.48
C ALA A 104 15.17 -0.94 1.63
N ARG A 105 16.34 -1.49 1.32
CA ARG A 105 17.18 -2.17 2.29
C ARG A 105 18.52 -1.47 2.39
N PRO A 106 18.79 -0.79 3.51
CA PRO A 106 20.01 0.01 3.62
C PRO A 106 21.31 -0.82 3.60
N LEU A 107 21.24 -2.11 3.91
CA LEU A 107 22.40 -2.99 3.98
C LEU A 107 22.54 -3.94 2.80
N GLY A 108 21.83 -3.67 1.71
CA GLY A 108 21.86 -4.52 0.53
C GLY A 108 20.81 -5.62 0.55
N GLY A 109 20.92 -6.57 -0.37
CA GLY A 109 19.94 -7.60 -0.65
C GLY A 109 19.07 -7.24 -1.84
N ASP A 110 18.20 -8.17 -2.26
CA ASP A 110 17.34 -7.94 -3.40
C ASP A 110 16.30 -6.88 -3.07
N GLN A 111 16.05 -6.00 -4.02
CA GLN A 111 15.01 -4.98 -3.92
C GLN A 111 13.89 -5.33 -4.89
N TYR A 112 12.65 -5.17 -4.42
CA TYR A 112 11.47 -5.51 -5.19
C TYR A 112 10.67 -4.25 -5.51
N LEU A 113 10.19 -4.18 -6.75
CA LEU A 113 9.23 -3.18 -7.19
C LEU A 113 8.03 -3.91 -7.77
N LEU A 114 6.86 -3.66 -7.21
CA LEU A 114 5.59 -4.18 -7.70
C LEU A 114 4.78 -3.02 -8.28
N VAL A 115 4.23 -3.23 -9.47
CA VAL A 115 3.45 -2.20 -10.14
C VAL A 115 2.12 -2.78 -10.60
N ALA A 116 1.01 -2.19 -10.18
CA ALA A 116 -0.30 -2.49 -10.73
C ALA A 116 -0.44 -1.74 -12.04
N MET A 117 -0.18 -2.44 -13.12
CA MET A 117 -0.11 -1.91 -14.48
C MET A 117 -1.52 -1.61 -15.03
N PRO A 118 -1.61 -0.79 -16.10
CA PRO A 118 -2.87 -0.62 -16.81
C PRO A 118 -3.48 -1.95 -17.21
N GLN A 119 -4.82 -2.00 -17.26
CA GLN A 119 -5.62 -3.18 -17.62
C GLN A 119 -5.54 -4.32 -16.59
N GLY A 120 -5.11 -4.03 -15.37
CA GLY A 120 -5.17 -4.97 -14.26
C GLY A 120 -4.06 -6.01 -14.25
N GLU A 121 -2.92 -5.74 -14.85
CA GLU A 121 -1.76 -6.61 -14.78
C GLU A 121 -0.84 -6.21 -13.64
N LEU A 122 -0.19 -7.19 -13.03
CA LEU A 122 0.83 -6.96 -12.01
C LEU A 122 2.21 -7.23 -12.60
N ALA A 123 3.07 -6.20 -12.58
CA ALA A 123 4.47 -6.34 -12.96
C ALA A 123 5.32 -6.44 -11.69
N VAL A 124 6.29 -7.34 -11.71
CA VAL A 124 7.22 -7.55 -10.60
C VAL A 124 8.63 -7.33 -11.13
N PHE A 125 9.33 -6.38 -10.56
CA PHE A 125 10.72 -6.10 -10.89
C PHE A 125 11.59 -6.43 -9.70
N VAL A 126 12.67 -7.15 -9.92
CA VAL A 126 13.64 -7.50 -8.88
C VAL A 126 14.98 -6.90 -9.29
N GLU A 127 15.52 -6.03 -8.45
CA GLU A 127 16.87 -5.53 -8.61
C GLU A 127 17.79 -6.38 -7.75
N GLU A 128 18.64 -7.17 -8.41
CA GLU A 128 19.61 -8.00 -7.71
C GLU A 128 20.83 -7.18 -7.34
N GLU A 129 21.34 -7.42 -6.14
CA GLU A 129 22.59 -6.83 -5.69
C GLU A 129 23.75 -7.43 -6.48
N ALA A 130 24.52 -6.57 -7.12
CA ALA A 130 25.68 -6.99 -7.92
C ALA A 130 26.86 -7.41 -7.06
#